data_62682c3384a712535c2d059f7eaa2df8
#
_entry.id   62682c3384a712535c2d059f7eaa2df8
#
_cell.length_a   1.000
_cell.length_b   1.000
_cell.length_c   1.000
_cell.angle_alpha   90.00
_cell.angle_beta   90.00
_cell.angle_gamma   90.00
#
_symmetry.space_group_name_H-M   'P 1'
#
loop_
_entity.id
_entity.type
_entity.pdbx_description
1 polymer ?
#
loop_
_entity_poly.entity_id
_entity_poly.type
_entity_poly.pdbx_seq_one_letter_code
_entity_poly.pdbx_strand_id
1 'polypeptide(L)'
;MLLGTNKTKITTKAPKALGYVLYEGPSMLTGAPIVAILTLKTSNRKTGDMAQVWILDAGDLSPVELSKAKLDASICGNCPHRLSLGGACYVNIGQAPLACYRAYKRGRYATYDASIHAAQLNHRMIRLGAYGDPAAVPFEIMQGITKAAKGHTGYTHQAAHKGFDKRFLGLCMVSADTPKQAIKY
;
A
#
# COMPACT_ATOMS: atom_id res chain seq x y z
N MET A 1 -60.91 2.18 -16.81
CA MET A 1 -60.18 2.23 -15.56
C MET A 1 -58.81 1.52 -15.80
N LEU A 2 -57.79 2.28 -16.14
CA LEU A 2 -56.46 1.73 -16.52
C LEU A 2 -55.58 1.83 -15.31
N LEU A 3 -55.11 0.68 -14.77
CA LEU A 3 -54.18 0.56 -13.68
C LEU A 3 -52.76 0.81 -14.22
N GLY A 4 -52.18 1.95 -13.89
CA GLY A 4 -50.80 2.29 -14.21
C GLY A 4 -49.82 1.47 -13.35
N THR A 5 -48.99 0.62 -13.97
CA THR A 5 -47.92 -0.10 -13.34
C THR A 5 -46.73 0.81 -13.11
N ASN A 6 -46.55 1.25 -11.88
CA ASN A 6 -45.39 2.03 -11.45
C ASN A 6 -44.17 1.10 -11.39
N LYS A 7 -43.31 1.09 -12.45
CA LYS A 7 -42.02 0.38 -12.44
C LYS A 7 -41.01 1.22 -11.68
N THR A 8 -40.84 0.96 -10.41
CA THR A 8 -39.75 1.51 -9.60
C THR A 8 -38.42 0.95 -10.13
N LYS A 9 -37.65 1.76 -10.84
CA LYS A 9 -36.27 1.42 -11.22
C LYS A 9 -35.40 1.39 -9.95
N ILE A 10 -35.16 0.21 -9.41
CA ILE A 10 -34.15 -0.01 -8.36
C ILE A 10 -32.79 0.01 -9.05
N THR A 11 -32.18 1.18 -9.14
CA THR A 11 -30.77 1.32 -9.53
C THR A 11 -29.89 1.01 -8.31
N THR A 12 -29.58 -0.26 -8.10
CA THR A 12 -28.57 -0.67 -7.12
C THR A 12 -27.20 -0.31 -7.66
N LYS A 13 -26.78 0.94 -7.41
CA LYS A 13 -25.40 1.35 -7.66
C LYS A 13 -24.53 0.57 -6.67
N ALA A 14 -23.71 -0.37 -7.16
CA ALA A 14 -22.78 -1.12 -6.33
C ALA A 14 -21.98 -0.13 -5.45
N PRO A 15 -21.81 -0.41 -4.14
CA PRO A 15 -21.09 0.49 -3.25
C PRO A 15 -19.71 0.74 -3.83
N LYS A 16 -19.34 2.03 -3.96
CA LYS A 16 -18.04 2.43 -4.50
C LYS A 16 -16.95 1.85 -3.61
N ALA A 17 -16.09 1.00 -4.17
CA ALA A 17 -15.02 0.35 -3.42
C ALA A 17 -14.13 1.42 -2.74
N LEU A 18 -13.82 1.22 -1.46
CA LEU A 18 -12.90 2.08 -0.70
C LEU A 18 -11.46 1.93 -1.21
N GLY A 19 -11.14 0.78 -1.76
CA GLY A 19 -9.84 0.38 -2.27
C GLY A 19 -9.82 -1.12 -2.55
N TYR A 20 -8.65 -1.66 -2.79
CA TYR A 20 -8.45 -3.03 -3.24
C TYR A 20 -7.30 -3.69 -2.52
N VAL A 21 -7.41 -4.99 -2.26
CA VAL A 21 -6.26 -5.85 -1.92
C VAL A 21 -5.50 -6.12 -3.21
N LEU A 22 -4.25 -5.66 -3.29
CA LEU A 22 -3.35 -5.89 -4.41
C LEU A 22 -2.64 -7.22 -4.30
N TYR A 23 -2.25 -7.58 -3.08
CA TYR A 23 -1.45 -8.75 -2.77
C TYR A 23 -1.72 -9.20 -1.34
N GLU A 24 -1.79 -10.49 -1.12
CA GLU A 24 -1.78 -11.13 0.19
C GLU A 24 -0.91 -12.37 0.10
N GLY A 25 0.15 -12.43 0.91
CA GLY A 25 1.13 -13.51 0.83
C GLY A 25 2.41 -13.20 1.60
N PRO A 26 3.48 -13.98 1.38
CA PRO A 26 4.74 -13.79 2.08
C PRO A 26 5.44 -12.47 1.69
N SER A 27 5.99 -11.78 2.68
CA SER A 27 6.89 -10.64 2.46
C SER A 27 8.16 -11.07 1.72
N MET A 28 8.53 -10.34 0.68
CA MET A 28 9.79 -10.55 -0.04
C MET A 28 11.03 -10.21 0.82
N LEU A 29 10.84 -9.53 1.95
CA LEU A 29 11.92 -9.15 2.86
C LEU A 29 12.17 -10.20 3.96
N THR A 30 11.12 -10.88 4.43
CA THR A 30 11.22 -11.76 5.62
C THR A 30 10.49 -13.09 5.48
N GLY A 31 9.61 -13.24 4.48
CA GLY A 31 8.74 -14.41 4.34
C GLY A 31 7.50 -14.39 5.24
N ALA A 32 7.37 -13.44 6.17
CA ALA A 32 6.19 -13.32 7.03
C ALA A 32 4.95 -12.86 6.23
N PRO A 33 3.72 -13.21 6.67
CA PRO A 33 2.50 -12.88 5.93
C PRO A 33 2.24 -11.37 5.94
N ILE A 34 2.01 -10.79 4.77
CA ILE A 34 1.67 -9.38 4.58
C ILE A 34 0.48 -9.21 3.65
N VAL A 35 -0.12 -8.02 3.68
CA VAL A 35 -1.12 -7.57 2.72
C VAL A 35 -0.74 -6.19 2.16
N ALA A 36 -0.86 -6.01 0.85
CA ALA A 36 -0.74 -4.71 0.18
C ALA A 36 -2.13 -4.23 -0.25
N ILE A 37 -2.51 -3.03 0.17
CA ILE A 37 -3.84 -2.44 -0.06
C ILE A 37 -3.68 -1.14 -0.84
N LEU A 38 -4.41 -1.01 -1.93
CA LEU A 38 -4.54 0.23 -2.69
C LEU A 38 -5.80 0.98 -2.25
N THR A 39 -5.66 2.20 -1.76
CA THR A 39 -6.79 3.11 -1.51
C THR A 39 -6.85 4.17 -2.59
N LEU A 40 -8.05 4.41 -3.14
CA LEU A 40 -8.26 5.36 -4.24
C LEU A 40 -8.46 6.82 -3.77
N LYS A 41 -8.72 7.00 -2.48
CA LYS A 41 -8.91 8.32 -1.86
C LYS A 41 -8.07 8.44 -0.60
N THR A 42 -7.59 9.65 -0.36
CA THR A 42 -6.91 10.00 0.88
C THR A 42 -7.48 11.32 1.42
N SER A 43 -7.54 11.45 2.74
CA SER A 43 -7.81 12.72 3.42
C SER A 43 -6.55 13.55 3.65
N ASN A 44 -5.38 13.04 3.27
CA ASN A 44 -4.11 13.72 3.45
C ASN A 44 -3.96 14.84 2.40
N ARG A 45 -4.09 16.09 2.82
CA ARG A 45 -3.96 17.28 1.96
C ARG A 45 -2.59 17.38 1.27
N LYS A 46 -1.52 16.83 1.87
CA LYS A 46 -0.16 16.86 1.30
C LYS A 46 0.00 15.96 0.08
N THR A 47 -0.80 14.91 -0.04
CA THR A 47 -0.76 13.96 -1.17
C THR A 47 -1.87 14.21 -2.20
N GLY A 48 -2.82 15.12 -1.91
CA GLY A 48 -3.94 15.41 -2.79
C GLY A 48 -4.72 14.15 -3.17
N ASP A 49 -5.06 14.01 -4.46
CA ASP A 49 -5.85 12.88 -4.99
C ASP A 49 -5.02 11.62 -5.31
N MET A 50 -3.78 11.53 -4.83
CA MET A 50 -2.96 10.34 -5.05
C MET A 50 -3.63 9.10 -4.46
N ALA A 51 -3.70 8.02 -5.24
CA ALA A 51 -3.95 6.69 -4.71
C ALA A 51 -2.74 6.27 -3.86
N GLN A 52 -2.97 5.48 -2.80
CA GLN A 52 -1.91 5.12 -1.87
C GLN A 52 -1.87 3.62 -1.63
N VAL A 53 -0.66 3.06 -1.64
CA VAL A 53 -0.42 1.67 -1.29
C VAL A 53 0.03 1.59 0.17
N TRP A 54 -0.67 0.77 0.94
CA TRP A 54 -0.42 0.46 2.34
C TRP A 54 0.03 -0.98 2.44
N ILE A 55 1.21 -1.22 2.99
CA ILE A 55 1.74 -2.56 3.22
C ILE A 55 1.63 -2.83 4.71
N LEU A 56 0.87 -3.85 5.06
CA LEU A 56 0.49 -4.16 6.43
C LEU A 56 0.80 -5.63 6.72
N ASP A 57 0.97 -5.95 7.98
CA ASP A 57 0.97 -7.34 8.43
C ASP A 57 -0.43 -7.94 8.20
N ALA A 58 -0.50 -9.16 7.67
CA ALA A 58 -1.77 -9.85 7.43
C ALA A 58 -2.28 -10.59 8.68
N GLY A 59 -1.46 -10.72 9.71
CA GLY A 59 -1.79 -11.36 10.99
C GLY A 59 -2.75 -10.54 11.86
N ASP A 60 -2.81 -10.89 13.13
CA ASP A 60 -3.78 -10.32 14.06
C ASP A 60 -3.29 -9.09 14.83
N LEU A 61 -2.01 -8.73 14.64
CA LEU A 61 -1.44 -7.53 15.26
C LEU A 61 -1.72 -6.29 14.39
N SER A 62 -2.35 -5.29 14.99
CA SER A 62 -2.49 -3.98 14.35
C SER A 62 -1.12 -3.32 14.14
N PRO A 63 -0.98 -2.31 13.25
CA PRO A 63 0.30 -1.62 13.06
C PRO A 63 0.93 -1.09 14.35
N VAL A 64 0.11 -0.69 15.31
CA VAL A 64 0.58 -0.20 16.62
C VAL A 64 1.12 -1.35 17.48
N GLU A 65 0.41 -2.47 17.54
CA GLU A 65 0.83 -3.67 18.28
C GLU A 65 2.05 -4.32 17.64
N LEU A 66 2.07 -4.42 16.30
CA LEU A 66 3.21 -4.93 15.53
C LEU A 66 4.49 -4.13 15.82
N SER A 67 4.39 -2.80 15.85
CA SER A 67 5.52 -1.93 16.20
C SER A 67 5.97 -2.12 17.66
N LYS A 68 5.03 -2.19 18.61
CA LYS A 68 5.36 -2.48 20.03
C LYS A 68 6.04 -3.83 20.21
N ALA A 69 5.60 -4.84 19.45
CA ALA A 69 6.20 -6.17 19.46
C ALA A 69 7.53 -6.25 18.68
N LYS A 70 7.97 -5.18 18.02
CA LYS A 70 9.17 -5.10 17.16
C LYS A 70 9.17 -6.06 15.97
N LEU A 71 7.97 -6.42 15.48
CA LEU A 71 7.77 -7.36 14.38
C LEU A 71 7.55 -6.67 13.01
N ASP A 72 7.61 -5.35 12.94
CA ASP A 72 7.39 -4.55 11.74
C ASP A 72 8.48 -4.69 10.64
N ALA A 73 9.48 -5.56 10.87
CA ALA A 73 10.42 -5.96 9.83
C ALA A 73 9.73 -6.67 8.65
N SER A 74 8.58 -7.31 8.85
CA SER A 74 7.79 -7.94 7.79
C SER A 74 7.42 -6.95 6.67
N ILE A 75 7.17 -5.70 7.03
CA ILE A 75 6.70 -4.65 6.11
C ILE A 75 7.74 -3.56 5.84
N CYS A 76 8.72 -3.37 6.72
CA CYS A 76 9.72 -2.29 6.63
C CYS A 76 11.17 -2.80 6.51
N GLY A 77 11.38 -4.12 6.55
CA GLY A 77 12.70 -4.73 6.45
C GLY A 77 13.69 -4.21 7.48
N ASN A 78 14.88 -3.85 7.02
CA ASN A 78 15.95 -3.34 7.86
C ASN A 78 16.02 -1.80 7.91
N CYS A 79 14.94 -1.08 7.56
CA CYS A 79 14.88 0.38 7.67
C CYS A 79 15.25 0.83 9.10
N PRO A 80 16.25 1.71 9.28
CA PRO A 80 16.69 2.16 10.61
C PRO A 80 15.69 3.12 11.27
N HIS A 81 14.79 3.70 10.46
CA HIS A 81 13.80 4.67 10.94
C HIS A 81 12.55 4.04 11.52
N ARG A 82 12.44 2.72 11.59
CA ARG A 82 11.28 2.04 12.19
C ARG A 82 11.00 2.54 13.61
N LEU A 83 9.74 2.85 13.91
CA LEU A 83 9.31 3.28 15.24
C LEU A 83 9.60 2.22 16.31
N SER A 84 9.52 0.95 15.95
CA SER A 84 9.86 -0.20 16.79
C SER A 84 11.32 -0.20 17.29
N LEU A 85 12.20 0.52 16.60
CA LEU A 85 13.62 0.68 16.93
C LEU A 85 13.91 2.06 17.56
N GLY A 86 12.89 2.86 17.87
CA GLY A 86 13.05 4.24 18.31
C GLY A 86 13.45 5.19 17.18
N GLY A 87 13.29 4.79 15.93
CA GLY A 87 13.65 5.57 14.75
C GLY A 87 12.70 6.72 14.46
N ALA A 88 13.08 7.58 13.51
CA ALA A 88 12.41 8.83 13.17
C ALA A 88 11.35 8.69 12.06
N CYS A 89 10.70 7.53 11.90
CA CYS A 89 9.64 7.36 10.92
C CYS A 89 8.52 8.37 11.14
N TYR A 90 8.20 9.16 10.10
CA TYR A 90 7.15 10.18 10.16
C TYR A 90 5.73 9.64 10.03
N VAL A 91 5.56 8.34 9.75
CA VAL A 91 4.23 7.74 9.58
C VAL A 91 3.53 7.59 10.92
N ASN A 92 2.37 8.22 11.06
CA ASN A 92 1.53 8.02 12.24
C ASN A 92 0.77 6.71 12.10
N ILE A 93 1.31 5.63 12.68
CA ILE A 93 0.77 4.27 12.58
C ILE A 93 -0.59 4.11 13.27
N GLY A 94 -0.94 5.00 14.21
CA GLY A 94 -2.23 5.02 14.91
C GLY A 94 -3.38 5.65 14.10
N GLN A 95 -3.11 6.22 12.95
CA GLN A 95 -4.10 6.87 12.09
C GLN A 95 -4.41 6.06 10.83
N ALA A 96 -3.94 6.51 9.66
CA ALA A 96 -4.30 5.90 8.38
C ALA A 96 -3.90 4.42 8.28
N PRO A 97 -2.68 3.98 8.67
CA PRO A 97 -2.34 2.56 8.67
C PRO A 97 -3.29 1.71 9.52
N LEU A 98 -3.62 2.18 10.74
CA LEU A 98 -4.57 1.49 11.62
C LEU A 98 -5.98 1.45 11.03
N ALA A 99 -6.43 2.54 10.39
CA ALA A 99 -7.74 2.59 9.72
C ALA A 99 -7.81 1.59 8.56
N CYS A 100 -6.74 1.51 7.72
CA CYS A 100 -6.63 0.55 6.63
C CYS A 100 -6.62 -0.88 7.15
N TYR A 101 -5.84 -1.18 8.19
CA TYR A 101 -5.81 -2.49 8.83
C TYR A 101 -7.19 -2.92 9.33
N ARG A 102 -7.88 -2.04 10.07
CA ARG A 102 -9.24 -2.32 10.57
C ARG A 102 -10.25 -2.54 9.45
N ALA A 103 -10.12 -1.82 8.35
CA ALA A 103 -10.98 -2.01 7.19
C ALA A 103 -10.69 -3.35 6.48
N TYR A 104 -9.42 -3.72 6.36
CA TYR A 104 -9.00 -5.02 5.84
C TYR A 104 -9.55 -6.17 6.68
N LYS A 105 -9.35 -6.15 8.00
CA LYS A 105 -9.85 -7.20 8.92
C LYS A 105 -11.37 -7.33 8.92
N ARG A 106 -12.10 -6.30 8.47
CA ARG A 106 -13.56 -6.34 8.26
C ARG A 106 -13.98 -6.70 6.83
N GLY A 107 -13.05 -7.13 5.96
CA GLY A 107 -13.34 -7.51 4.58
C GLY A 107 -13.88 -6.36 3.71
N ARG A 108 -13.47 -5.09 3.97
CA ARG A 108 -14.01 -3.92 3.26
C ARG A 108 -13.30 -3.64 1.92
N TYR A 109 -12.26 -4.36 1.58
CA TYR A 109 -11.53 -4.24 0.33
C TYR A 109 -11.79 -5.45 -0.56
N ALA A 110 -12.18 -5.19 -1.81
CA ALA A 110 -12.27 -6.23 -2.82
C ALA A 110 -10.87 -6.58 -3.33
N THR A 111 -10.70 -7.77 -3.90
CA THR A 111 -9.47 -8.12 -4.60
C THR A 111 -9.30 -7.25 -5.85
N TYR A 112 -8.08 -6.77 -6.10
CA TYR A 112 -7.75 -6.03 -7.30
C TYR A 112 -7.73 -6.96 -8.52
N ASP A 113 -8.49 -6.59 -9.54
CA ASP A 113 -8.44 -7.22 -10.86
C ASP A 113 -8.07 -6.15 -11.90
N ALA A 114 -6.93 -6.33 -12.55
CA ALA A 114 -6.42 -5.35 -13.51
C ALA A 114 -7.36 -5.16 -14.70
N SER A 115 -8.05 -6.22 -15.14
CA SER A 115 -8.98 -6.16 -16.28
C SER A 115 -10.18 -5.26 -16.03
N ILE A 116 -10.58 -5.10 -14.76
CA ILE A 116 -11.76 -4.34 -14.33
C ILE A 116 -11.35 -2.98 -13.72
N HIS A 117 -10.28 -2.96 -12.91
CA HIS A 117 -9.99 -1.83 -12.04
C HIS A 117 -8.89 -0.90 -12.56
N ALA A 118 -8.07 -1.33 -13.55
CA ALA A 118 -6.95 -0.54 -14.06
C ALA A 118 -7.37 0.84 -14.59
N ALA A 119 -8.52 0.94 -15.24
CA ALA A 119 -9.07 2.19 -15.76
C ALA A 119 -9.28 3.26 -14.66
N GLN A 120 -9.47 2.86 -13.40
CA GLN A 120 -9.62 3.80 -12.27
C GLN A 120 -8.30 4.49 -11.90
N LEU A 121 -7.17 4.00 -12.42
CA LEU A 121 -5.82 4.51 -12.14
C LEU A 121 -5.30 5.45 -13.23
N ASN A 122 -5.83 5.42 -14.46
CA ASN A 122 -5.32 6.14 -15.63
C ASN A 122 -5.10 7.65 -15.41
N HIS A 123 -5.88 8.28 -14.55
CA HIS A 123 -5.81 9.72 -14.26
C HIS A 123 -5.20 10.04 -12.89
N ARG A 124 -4.70 9.02 -12.17
CA ARG A 124 -4.20 9.17 -10.80
C ARG A 124 -2.70 8.99 -10.72
N MET A 125 -2.09 9.77 -9.86
CA MET A 125 -0.77 9.47 -9.31
C MET A 125 -0.92 8.41 -8.22
N ILE A 126 0.09 7.52 -8.07
CA ILE A 126 0.13 6.51 -7.01
C ILE A 126 1.35 6.75 -6.12
N ARG A 127 1.14 6.69 -4.81
CA ARG A 127 2.23 6.62 -3.84
C ARG A 127 2.43 5.17 -3.41
N LEU A 128 3.59 4.61 -3.76
CA LEU A 128 4.01 3.28 -3.33
C LEU A 128 4.54 3.36 -1.89
N GLY A 129 4.09 2.50 -1.01
CA GLY A 129 4.55 2.48 0.37
C GLY A 129 4.19 3.75 1.17
N ALA A 130 2.91 4.12 1.22
CA ALA A 130 2.44 5.15 2.16
C ALA A 130 2.68 4.72 3.63
N TYR A 131 2.70 3.40 3.85
CA TYR A 131 3.24 2.71 5.01
C TYR A 131 3.82 1.36 4.56
N GLY A 132 4.96 0.95 5.11
CA GLY A 132 5.73 -0.19 4.66
C GLY A 132 6.61 0.13 3.43
N ASP A 133 7.58 -0.73 3.18
CA ASP A 133 8.50 -0.59 2.05
C ASP A 133 7.96 -1.33 0.82
N PRO A 134 7.90 -0.71 -0.37
CA PRO A 134 7.43 -1.35 -1.60
C PRO A 134 8.14 -2.66 -1.92
N ALA A 135 9.41 -2.81 -1.56
CA ALA A 135 10.19 -4.03 -1.78
C ALA A 135 9.72 -5.24 -0.94
N ALA A 136 8.81 -5.05 0.03
CA ALA A 136 8.17 -6.16 0.73
C ALA A 136 7.15 -6.92 -0.14
N VAL A 137 6.67 -6.30 -1.22
CA VAL A 137 5.66 -6.86 -2.14
C VAL A 137 6.35 -7.34 -3.42
N PRO A 138 5.89 -8.42 -4.08
CA PRO A 138 6.43 -8.82 -5.37
C PRO A 138 6.45 -7.68 -6.39
N PHE A 139 7.56 -7.54 -7.11
CA PHE A 139 7.78 -6.45 -8.06
C PHE A 139 6.66 -6.33 -9.10
N GLU A 140 6.18 -7.46 -9.61
CA GLU A 140 5.15 -7.53 -10.65
C GLU A 140 3.84 -6.87 -10.23
N ILE A 141 3.48 -6.97 -8.96
CA ILE A 141 2.28 -6.33 -8.39
C ILE A 141 2.44 -4.81 -8.44
N MET A 142 3.59 -4.29 -7.96
CA MET A 142 3.86 -2.84 -7.97
C MET A 142 3.99 -2.29 -9.39
N GLN A 143 4.67 -3.03 -10.28
CA GLN A 143 4.79 -2.66 -11.70
C GLN A 143 3.41 -2.62 -12.38
N GLY A 144 2.55 -3.60 -12.10
CA GLY A 144 1.22 -3.67 -12.73
C GLY A 144 0.38 -2.43 -12.45
N ILE A 145 0.32 -1.97 -11.19
CA ILE A 145 -0.46 -0.77 -10.84
C ILE A 145 0.20 0.52 -11.35
N THR A 146 1.55 0.59 -11.39
CA THR A 146 2.24 1.79 -11.90
C THR A 146 2.08 1.95 -13.41
N LYS A 147 2.07 0.86 -14.17
CA LYS A 147 1.79 0.89 -15.62
C LYS A 147 0.36 1.38 -15.93
N ALA A 148 -0.61 1.11 -15.06
CA ALA A 148 -1.99 1.55 -15.22
C ALA A 148 -2.21 3.00 -14.78
N ALA A 149 -1.28 3.59 -14.04
CA ALA A 149 -1.42 4.91 -13.45
C ALA A 149 -0.89 6.03 -14.35
N LYS A 150 -1.32 7.27 -14.09
CA LYS A 150 -0.75 8.48 -14.70
C LYS A 150 0.75 8.66 -14.35
N GLY A 151 1.15 8.18 -13.19
CA GLY A 151 2.52 8.24 -12.68
C GLY A 151 2.55 7.77 -11.23
N HIS A 152 3.75 7.72 -10.66
CA HIS A 152 3.91 7.23 -9.30
C HIS A 152 5.07 7.92 -8.59
N THR A 153 5.11 7.73 -7.27
CA THR A 153 6.26 8.02 -6.40
C THR A 153 6.40 6.91 -5.37
N GLY A 154 7.61 6.62 -4.98
CA GLY A 154 7.92 5.60 -3.97
C GLY A 154 9.33 5.76 -3.44
N TYR A 155 9.56 5.23 -2.25
CA TYR A 155 10.86 5.20 -1.59
C TYR A 155 11.12 3.81 -1.07
N THR A 156 12.39 3.38 -1.09
CA THR A 156 12.81 2.13 -0.47
C THR A 156 14.10 2.34 0.33
N HIS A 157 14.16 1.73 1.51
CA HIS A 157 15.39 1.59 2.31
C HIS A 157 16.07 0.24 2.10
N GLN A 158 15.55 -0.59 1.16
CA GLN A 158 15.98 -1.98 1.04
C GLN A 158 17.09 -2.21 -0.01
N ALA A 159 17.62 -1.17 -0.64
CA ALA A 159 18.64 -1.32 -1.70
C ALA A 159 19.89 -2.10 -1.26
N ALA A 160 20.22 -2.11 0.05
CA ALA A 160 21.28 -2.92 0.62
C ALA A 160 20.82 -4.31 1.14
N HIS A 161 19.53 -4.62 1.09
CA HIS A 161 19.01 -5.91 1.54
C HIS A 161 19.46 -7.04 0.58
N LYS A 162 19.93 -8.18 1.13
CA LYS A 162 20.49 -9.28 0.34
C LYS A 162 19.56 -9.83 -0.75
N GLY A 163 18.25 -9.82 -0.51
CA GLY A 163 17.22 -10.28 -1.45
C GLY A 163 16.53 -9.14 -2.21
N PHE A 164 17.09 -7.92 -2.23
CA PHE A 164 16.47 -6.80 -2.89
C PHE A 164 16.35 -7.00 -4.40
N ASP A 165 15.14 -6.91 -4.92
CA ASP A 165 14.90 -6.94 -6.35
C ASP A 165 15.28 -5.58 -6.97
N LYS A 166 16.40 -5.58 -7.70
CA LYS A 166 16.95 -4.35 -8.31
C LYS A 166 16.01 -3.68 -9.32
N ARG A 167 14.98 -4.36 -9.81
CA ARG A 167 13.98 -3.76 -10.68
C ARG A 167 13.21 -2.63 -9.99
N PHE A 168 13.14 -2.64 -8.65
CA PHE A 168 12.56 -1.54 -7.87
C PHE A 168 13.30 -0.21 -8.02
N LEU A 169 14.56 -0.20 -8.46
CA LEU A 169 15.28 1.04 -8.77
C LEU A 169 14.63 1.84 -9.91
N GLY A 170 13.84 1.19 -10.74
CA GLY A 170 13.00 1.85 -11.77
C GLY A 170 11.64 2.36 -11.25
N LEU A 171 11.24 2.00 -10.03
CA LEU A 171 9.96 2.39 -9.44
C LEU A 171 10.11 3.26 -8.19
N CYS A 172 11.21 3.15 -7.47
CA CYS A 172 11.40 3.80 -6.18
C CYS A 172 12.73 4.55 -6.12
N MET A 173 12.69 5.71 -5.48
CA MET A 173 13.89 6.41 -5.05
C MET A 173 14.51 5.66 -3.87
N VAL A 174 15.81 5.46 -3.89
CA VAL A 174 16.52 4.84 -2.78
C VAL A 174 16.71 5.87 -1.68
N SER A 175 16.33 5.52 -0.47
CA SER A 175 16.61 6.33 0.72
C SER A 175 18.04 6.04 1.19
N ALA A 176 18.82 7.10 1.35
CA ALA A 176 20.18 7.05 1.86
C ALA A 176 20.27 7.85 3.16
N ASP A 177 20.82 7.25 4.21
CA ASP A 177 20.95 7.85 5.53
C ASP A 177 22.30 8.57 5.72
N THR A 178 23.22 8.37 4.78
CA THR A 178 24.55 9.01 4.79
C THR A 178 25.00 9.40 3.38
N PRO A 179 25.87 10.42 3.24
CA PRO A 179 26.45 10.77 1.93
C PRO A 179 27.14 9.58 1.24
N LYS A 180 27.80 8.72 2.01
CA LYS A 180 28.46 7.51 1.47
C LYS A 180 27.45 6.53 0.85
N GLN A 181 26.28 6.36 1.47
CA GLN A 181 25.19 5.56 0.90
C GLN A 181 24.63 6.21 -0.37
N ALA A 182 24.41 7.54 -0.36
CA ALA A 182 23.89 8.26 -1.53
C ALA A 182 24.82 8.17 -2.76
N ILE A 183 26.14 8.12 -2.54
CA ILE A 183 27.11 7.92 -3.63
C ILE A 183 27.11 6.48 -4.14
N LYS A 184 26.79 5.52 -3.27
CA LYS A 184 26.80 4.09 -3.61
C LYS A 184 25.59 3.66 -4.44
N TYR A 185 24.46 4.29 -4.25
CA TYR A 185 23.16 3.94 -4.88
C TYR A 185 22.88 4.83 -6.10
#